data_ed35fff15d5ecf9d3213c51bfc1a8bb0
#
_entry.id   ed35fff15d5ecf9d3213c51bfc1a8bb0
#
_cell.length_a   1.000
_cell.length_b   1.000
_cell.length_c   1.000
_cell.angle_alpha   90.00
_cell.angle_beta   90.00
_cell.angle_gamma   90.00
#
_symmetry.space_group_name_H-M   'P 1'
#
loop_
_entity.id
_entity.type
_entity.pdbx_description
1 polymer ?
#
loop_
_entity_poly.entity_id
_entity_poly.type
_entity_poly.pdbx_seq_one_letter_code
_entity_poly.pdbx_strand_id
1 'polypeptide(L)'
;GRAGIPPKTAETFLLLALPLGLIAARLDYVLVRLPFFLGRGDGLAFRFWQGGTTLWGALAGFLLAARLSARLEHMETGRLLDAFAPAGLTLLALGRFCEGLAGQGFGEEALPQLSFFPFAVPNEWGEWRWAVFLLSGLAALLFILPVLRAKGLQPGGRARLALILVCAFQILFESFREDEFLRWGFVRAGQLIPA
;
A
#
# COMPACT_ATOMS: atom_id res chain seq x y z
N GLY A 1 -7.68 24.96 4.55
CA GLY A 1 -6.92 24.05 5.39
C GLY A 1 -5.43 24.38 5.37
N ARG A 2 -4.64 23.85 6.31
CA ARG A 2 -3.18 24.09 6.44
C ARG A 2 -2.33 23.69 5.22
N ALA A 3 -2.89 22.92 4.29
CA ALA A 3 -2.20 22.45 3.08
C ALA A 3 -2.36 23.37 1.86
N GLY A 4 -3.11 24.47 1.95
CA GLY A 4 -3.32 25.39 0.83
C GLY A 4 -4.13 24.81 -0.35
N ILE A 5 -4.83 23.69 -0.13
CA ILE A 5 -5.66 23.04 -1.15
C ILE A 5 -7.10 23.50 -0.98
N PRO A 6 -7.78 23.94 -2.05
CA PRO A 6 -9.20 24.23 -2.01
C PRO A 6 -10.01 23.00 -1.57
N PRO A 7 -11.04 23.16 -0.72
CA PRO A 7 -11.89 22.04 -0.29
C PRO A 7 -12.48 21.25 -1.46
N LYS A 8 -12.93 21.97 -2.48
CA LYS A 8 -13.48 21.37 -3.71
C LYS A 8 -12.50 20.41 -4.40
N THR A 9 -11.22 20.78 -4.50
CA THR A 9 -10.19 19.91 -5.10
C THR A 9 -9.97 18.65 -4.25
N ALA A 10 -10.00 18.78 -2.92
CA ALA A 10 -9.89 17.63 -2.03
C ALA A 10 -11.09 16.68 -2.18
N GLU A 11 -12.30 17.22 -2.26
CA GLU A 11 -13.54 16.46 -2.50
C GLU A 11 -13.50 15.74 -3.85
N THR A 12 -13.17 16.45 -4.93
CA THR A 12 -13.03 15.87 -6.27
C THR A 12 -12.00 14.76 -6.28
N PHE A 13 -10.86 14.96 -5.60
CA PHE A 13 -9.84 13.91 -5.48
C PHE A 13 -10.36 12.68 -4.74
N LEU A 14 -11.00 12.83 -3.59
CA LEU A 14 -11.52 11.71 -2.81
C LEU A 14 -12.60 10.93 -3.56
N LEU A 15 -13.50 11.64 -4.25
CA LEU A 15 -14.55 11.03 -5.08
C LEU A 15 -13.98 10.19 -6.23
N LEU A 16 -12.86 10.61 -6.82
CA LEU A 16 -12.18 9.87 -7.88
C LEU A 16 -11.23 8.81 -7.34
N ALA A 17 -10.55 9.07 -6.22
CA ALA A 17 -9.52 8.19 -5.67
C ALA A 17 -10.07 6.84 -5.20
N LEU A 18 -11.26 6.83 -4.57
CA LEU A 18 -11.87 5.59 -4.10
C LEU A 18 -12.21 4.63 -5.25
N PRO A 19 -13.02 5.02 -6.26
CA PRO A 19 -13.36 4.10 -7.36
C PRO A 19 -12.14 3.75 -8.23
N LEU A 20 -11.32 4.74 -8.61
CA LEU A 20 -10.15 4.47 -9.45
C LEU A 20 -9.10 3.63 -8.72
N GLY A 21 -8.89 3.86 -7.43
CA GLY A 21 -7.99 3.06 -6.61
C GLY A 21 -8.46 1.61 -6.51
N LEU A 22 -9.74 1.38 -6.25
CA LEU A 22 -10.31 0.03 -6.15
C LEU A 22 -10.28 -0.70 -7.49
N ILE A 23 -10.71 -0.04 -8.57
CA ILE A 23 -10.71 -0.62 -9.91
C ILE A 23 -9.28 -0.97 -10.34
N ALA A 24 -8.32 -0.05 -10.18
CA ALA A 24 -6.93 -0.28 -10.56
C ALA A 24 -6.28 -1.39 -9.71
N ALA A 25 -6.55 -1.44 -8.40
CA ALA A 25 -6.08 -2.50 -7.52
C ALA A 25 -6.57 -3.88 -7.96
N ARG A 26 -7.83 -3.97 -8.39
CA ARG A 26 -8.41 -5.21 -8.90
C ARG A 26 -7.87 -5.58 -10.26
N LEU A 27 -7.76 -4.63 -11.17
CA LEU A 27 -7.18 -4.85 -12.49
C LEU A 27 -5.76 -5.39 -12.40
N ASP A 28 -4.93 -4.79 -11.57
CA ASP A 28 -3.55 -5.25 -11.36
C ASP A 28 -3.51 -6.69 -10.82
N TYR A 29 -4.35 -7.02 -9.83
CA TYR A 29 -4.47 -8.38 -9.32
C TYR A 29 -4.87 -9.38 -10.40
N VAL A 30 -5.86 -9.02 -11.23
CA VAL A 30 -6.34 -9.88 -12.35
C VAL A 30 -5.24 -10.05 -13.39
N LEU A 31 -4.51 -8.98 -13.73
CA LEU A 31 -3.40 -9.03 -14.69
C LEU A 31 -2.26 -9.94 -14.22
N VAL A 32 -1.86 -9.82 -12.96
CA VAL A 32 -0.79 -10.66 -12.36
C VAL A 32 -1.19 -12.15 -12.36
N ARG A 33 -2.48 -12.44 -12.19
CA ARG A 33 -3.03 -13.81 -12.19
C ARG A 33 -3.84 -14.15 -13.45
N LEU A 34 -3.55 -13.51 -14.57
CA LEU A 34 -4.31 -13.64 -15.81
C LEU A 34 -4.55 -15.11 -16.24
N PRO A 35 -3.57 -16.04 -16.21
CA PRO A 35 -3.80 -17.44 -16.58
C PRO A 35 -4.89 -18.11 -15.73
N PHE A 36 -4.96 -17.79 -14.43
CA PHE A 36 -5.98 -18.31 -13.53
C PHE A 36 -7.38 -17.82 -13.92
N PHE A 37 -7.51 -16.53 -14.27
CA PHE A 37 -8.80 -15.94 -14.63
C PHE A 37 -9.27 -16.34 -16.03
N LEU A 38 -8.36 -16.52 -17.00
CA LEU A 38 -8.69 -16.98 -18.35
C LEU A 38 -9.18 -18.45 -18.38
N GLY A 39 -8.70 -19.27 -17.43
CA GLY A 39 -9.15 -20.67 -17.30
C GLY A 39 -10.52 -20.83 -16.65
N ARG A 40 -11.12 -19.78 -16.09
CA ARG A 40 -12.40 -19.77 -15.39
C ARG A 40 -13.35 -18.75 -16.00
N GLY A 41 -14.36 -19.22 -16.72
CA GLY A 41 -15.39 -18.37 -17.36
C GLY A 41 -16.49 -17.84 -16.44
N ASP A 42 -16.29 -17.82 -15.11
CA ASP A 42 -17.33 -17.56 -14.10
C ASP A 42 -17.44 -16.10 -13.63
N GLY A 43 -16.80 -15.15 -14.32
CA GLY A 43 -16.85 -13.73 -13.99
C GLY A 43 -16.15 -13.36 -12.65
N LEU A 44 -15.30 -14.24 -12.14
CA LEU A 44 -14.53 -14.05 -10.90
C LEU A 44 -13.69 -12.76 -10.89
N ALA A 45 -13.24 -12.30 -12.06
CA ALA A 45 -12.48 -11.05 -12.21
C ALA A 45 -13.25 -9.83 -11.66
N PHE A 46 -14.58 -9.84 -11.71
CA PHE A 46 -15.44 -8.72 -11.25
C PHE A 46 -15.91 -8.84 -9.80
N ARG A 47 -15.61 -9.93 -9.09
CA ARG A 47 -16.05 -10.17 -7.72
C ARG A 47 -15.11 -9.50 -6.72
N PHE A 48 -15.26 -8.20 -6.53
CA PHE A 48 -14.43 -7.40 -5.60
C PHE A 48 -14.55 -7.86 -4.14
N TRP A 49 -15.70 -8.38 -3.73
CA TRP A 49 -15.99 -8.84 -2.37
C TRP A 49 -15.27 -10.13 -1.95
N GLN A 50 -14.65 -10.83 -2.90
CA GLN A 50 -13.86 -12.04 -2.61
C GLN A 50 -12.38 -11.73 -2.32
N GLY A 51 -12.03 -10.46 -2.22
CA GLY A 51 -10.65 -10.02 -2.03
C GLY A 51 -9.85 -10.05 -3.34
N GLY A 52 -8.53 -10.00 -3.21
CA GLY A 52 -7.62 -9.94 -4.35
C GLY A 52 -7.52 -8.54 -4.94
N THR A 53 -6.87 -7.66 -4.18
CA THR A 53 -6.47 -6.31 -4.57
C THR A 53 -4.97 -6.16 -4.31
N THR A 54 -4.31 -5.30 -5.07
CA THR A 54 -2.89 -5.02 -4.91
C THR A 54 -2.65 -3.59 -4.45
N LEU A 55 -1.62 -3.39 -3.65
CA LEU A 55 -1.18 -2.07 -3.21
C LEU A 55 -0.74 -1.21 -4.41
N TRP A 56 -0.01 -1.81 -5.35
CA TRP A 56 0.55 -1.09 -6.50
C TRP A 56 -0.53 -0.64 -7.48
N GLY A 57 -1.51 -1.49 -7.73
CA GLY A 57 -2.69 -1.12 -8.50
C GLY A 57 -3.48 0.01 -7.83
N ALA A 58 -3.70 -0.06 -6.50
CA ALA A 58 -4.33 1.02 -5.76
C ALA A 58 -3.55 2.34 -5.88
N LEU A 59 -2.22 2.30 -5.72
CA LEU A 59 -1.35 3.47 -5.87
C LEU A 59 -1.45 4.08 -7.27
N ALA A 60 -1.43 3.26 -8.32
CA ALA A 60 -1.61 3.73 -9.70
C ALA A 60 -2.97 4.42 -9.88
N GLY A 61 -4.03 3.85 -9.33
CA GLY A 61 -5.37 4.46 -9.33
C GLY A 61 -5.42 5.80 -8.59
N PHE A 62 -4.77 5.91 -7.43
CA PHE A 62 -4.65 7.17 -6.70
C PHE A 62 -3.85 8.23 -7.45
N LEU A 63 -2.76 7.86 -8.10
CA LEU A 63 -1.97 8.78 -8.93
C LEU A 63 -2.79 9.28 -10.13
N LEU A 64 -3.56 8.40 -10.77
CA LEU A 64 -4.47 8.77 -11.85
C LEU A 64 -5.56 9.73 -11.34
N ALA A 65 -6.18 9.43 -10.22
CA ALA A 65 -7.19 10.29 -9.59
C ALA A 65 -6.62 11.67 -9.26
N ALA A 66 -5.41 11.72 -8.68
CA ALA A 66 -4.74 12.98 -8.37
C ALA A 66 -4.47 13.82 -9.63
N ARG A 67 -4.01 13.17 -10.71
CA ARG A 67 -3.78 13.85 -11.99
C ARG A 67 -5.07 14.38 -12.62
N LEU A 68 -6.15 13.59 -12.60
CA LEU A 68 -7.45 14.00 -13.11
C LEU A 68 -8.04 15.15 -12.29
N SER A 69 -8.06 15.03 -10.96
CA SER A 69 -8.56 16.08 -10.06
C SER A 69 -7.78 17.37 -10.21
N ALA A 70 -6.46 17.28 -10.28
CA ALA A 70 -5.60 18.45 -10.47
C ALA A 70 -5.86 19.16 -11.83
N ARG A 71 -6.12 18.37 -12.88
CA ARG A 71 -6.51 18.94 -14.19
C ARG A 71 -7.87 19.62 -14.16
N LEU A 72 -8.88 18.97 -13.54
CA LEU A 72 -10.23 19.51 -13.44
C LEU A 72 -10.30 20.83 -12.64
N GLU A 73 -9.48 20.93 -11.60
CA GLU A 73 -9.46 22.07 -10.69
C GLU A 73 -8.27 23.04 -10.96
N HIS A 74 -7.61 22.89 -12.12
CA HIS A 74 -6.49 23.74 -12.56
C HIS A 74 -5.37 23.90 -11.52
N MET A 75 -5.01 22.83 -10.82
CA MET A 75 -3.99 22.80 -9.78
C MET A 75 -2.81 21.91 -10.18
N GLU A 76 -1.63 22.15 -9.57
CA GLU A 76 -0.48 21.28 -9.73
C GLU A 76 -0.72 19.93 -9.03
N THR A 77 -0.60 18.83 -9.76
CA THR A 77 -0.74 17.46 -9.24
C THR A 77 0.20 17.20 -8.06
N GLY A 78 1.44 17.73 -8.11
CA GLY A 78 2.43 17.57 -7.05
C GLY A 78 1.97 18.13 -5.71
N ARG A 79 1.35 19.30 -5.70
CA ARG A 79 0.79 19.92 -4.46
C ARG A 79 -0.32 19.07 -3.85
N LEU A 80 -1.18 18.51 -4.70
CA LEU A 80 -2.26 17.64 -4.27
C LEU A 80 -1.68 16.36 -3.63
N LEU A 81 -0.73 15.71 -4.31
CA LEU A 81 -0.06 14.52 -3.80
C LEU A 81 0.68 14.78 -2.47
N ASP A 82 1.39 15.91 -2.35
CA ASP A 82 2.11 16.29 -1.13
C ASP A 82 1.16 16.47 0.08
N ALA A 83 -0.03 16.97 -0.15
CA ALA A 83 -1.01 17.17 0.91
C ALA A 83 -1.64 15.85 1.37
N PHE A 84 -1.82 14.91 0.45
CA PHE A 84 -2.43 13.61 0.75
C PHE A 84 -1.40 12.51 1.10
N ALA A 85 -0.10 12.75 0.92
CA ALA A 85 0.95 11.77 1.26
C ALA A 85 0.87 11.27 2.72
N PRO A 86 0.69 12.11 3.76
CA PRO A 86 0.54 11.62 5.12
C PRO A 86 -0.73 10.75 5.32
N ALA A 87 -1.84 11.14 4.68
CA ALA A 87 -3.08 10.35 4.72
C ALA A 87 -2.90 8.99 4.02
N GLY A 88 -2.17 8.95 2.89
CA GLY A 88 -1.83 7.72 2.20
C GLY A 88 -1.00 6.77 3.08
N LEU A 89 -0.01 7.27 3.79
CA LEU A 89 0.78 6.49 4.76
C LEU A 89 -0.08 5.97 5.92
N THR A 90 -1.05 6.77 6.40
CA THR A 90 -1.99 6.34 7.44
C THR A 90 -2.88 5.21 6.93
N LEU A 91 -3.41 5.33 5.71
CA LEU A 91 -4.23 4.28 5.09
C LEU A 91 -3.42 2.99 4.86
N LEU A 92 -2.16 3.12 4.44
CA LEU A 92 -1.26 1.97 4.32
C LEU A 92 -1.07 1.27 5.66
N ALA A 93 -0.82 2.03 6.74
CA ALA A 93 -0.67 1.47 8.08
C ALA A 93 -1.93 0.74 8.55
N LEU A 94 -3.10 1.36 8.35
CA LEU A 94 -4.38 0.74 8.69
C LEU A 94 -4.62 -0.55 7.89
N GLY A 95 -4.31 -0.55 6.59
CA GLY A 95 -4.38 -1.73 5.75
C GLY A 95 -3.51 -2.87 6.27
N ARG A 96 -2.28 -2.58 6.68
CA ARG A 96 -1.37 -3.57 7.29
C ARG A 96 -1.91 -4.13 8.60
N PHE A 97 -2.47 -3.29 9.48
CA PHE A 97 -3.08 -3.78 10.71
C PHE A 97 -4.32 -4.65 10.44
N CYS A 98 -5.12 -4.30 9.44
CA CYS A 98 -6.26 -5.12 9.02
C CYS A 98 -5.83 -6.48 8.44
N GLU A 99 -4.69 -6.57 7.73
CA GLU A 99 -4.11 -7.85 7.30
C GLU A 99 -3.87 -8.77 8.50
N GLY A 100 -3.27 -8.25 9.58
CA GLY A 100 -3.04 -9.02 10.81
C GLY A 100 -4.32 -9.48 11.49
N LEU A 101 -5.35 -8.62 11.53
CA LEU A 101 -6.68 -9.00 12.05
C LEU A 101 -7.39 -10.07 11.21
N ALA A 102 -7.07 -10.12 9.92
CA ALA A 102 -7.56 -11.15 9.00
C ALA A 102 -6.72 -12.45 8.99
N GLY A 103 -5.76 -12.58 9.92
CA GLY A 103 -4.88 -13.75 9.99
C GLY A 103 -3.84 -13.81 8.86
N GLN A 104 -3.52 -12.66 8.24
CA GLN A 104 -2.59 -12.56 7.12
C GLN A 104 -1.40 -11.64 7.46
N GLY A 105 -0.39 -11.65 6.59
CA GLY A 105 0.76 -10.74 6.76
C GLY A 105 1.72 -11.16 7.86
N PHE A 106 1.72 -12.45 8.23
CA PHE A 106 2.75 -13.04 9.09
C PHE A 106 4.02 -13.31 8.30
N GLY A 107 5.15 -13.27 8.99
CA GLY A 107 6.44 -13.68 8.45
C GLY A 107 6.78 -15.12 8.77
N GLU A 108 8.00 -15.49 8.45
CA GLU A 108 8.58 -16.78 8.81
C GLU A 108 8.64 -16.97 10.34
N GLU A 109 8.99 -18.15 10.79
CA GLU A 109 9.13 -18.48 12.21
C GLU A 109 10.12 -17.51 12.88
N ALA A 110 9.72 -16.95 14.01
CA ALA A 110 10.54 -15.98 14.71
C ALA A 110 11.71 -16.65 15.44
N LEU A 111 12.84 -15.96 15.49
CA LEU A 111 13.99 -16.43 16.26
C LEU A 111 13.61 -16.52 17.75
N PRO A 112 14.07 -17.56 18.49
CA PRO A 112 13.72 -17.77 19.89
C PRO A 112 13.96 -16.55 20.79
N GLN A 113 15.00 -15.75 20.50
CA GLN A 113 15.34 -14.54 21.25
C GLN A 113 14.38 -13.38 21.00
N LEU A 114 13.63 -13.39 19.88
CA LEU A 114 12.73 -12.34 19.44
C LEU A 114 11.25 -12.80 19.39
N SER A 115 10.95 -13.96 19.97
CA SER A 115 9.60 -14.51 20.10
C SER A 115 8.81 -13.79 21.20
N PHE A 116 8.65 -12.47 21.05
CA PHE A 116 7.84 -11.63 21.95
C PHE A 116 7.27 -10.42 21.20
N PHE A 117 6.16 -9.90 21.72
CA PHE A 117 5.54 -8.68 21.18
C PHE A 117 6.47 -7.47 21.38
N PRO A 118 6.64 -6.56 20.39
CA PRO A 118 5.89 -6.43 19.13
C PRO A 118 6.55 -7.11 17.91
N PHE A 119 7.66 -7.80 18.08
CA PHE A 119 8.41 -8.39 16.95
C PHE A 119 7.73 -9.62 16.38
N ALA A 120 7.23 -10.48 17.26
CA ALA A 120 6.53 -11.69 16.89
C ALA A 120 5.19 -11.80 17.63
N VAL A 121 4.29 -12.56 17.04
CA VAL A 121 2.99 -12.92 17.61
C VAL A 121 2.72 -14.40 17.36
N PRO A 122 2.01 -15.10 18.27
CA PRO A 122 1.62 -16.47 18.04
C PRO A 122 0.53 -16.53 16.95
N ASN A 123 0.66 -17.49 16.04
CA ASN A 123 -0.38 -17.82 15.07
C ASN A 123 -1.49 -18.68 15.73
N GLU A 124 -2.47 -19.13 14.95
CA GLU A 124 -3.58 -19.98 15.43
C GLU A 124 -3.11 -21.32 16.00
N TRP A 125 -1.93 -21.79 15.63
CA TRP A 125 -1.31 -23.04 16.13
C TRP A 125 -0.35 -22.82 17.30
N GLY A 126 -0.20 -21.56 17.78
CA GLY A 126 0.70 -21.22 18.88
C GLY A 126 2.18 -21.05 18.49
N GLU A 127 2.51 -21.11 17.21
CA GLU A 127 3.86 -20.88 16.72
C GLU A 127 4.15 -19.37 16.65
N TRP A 128 5.33 -18.97 17.16
CA TRP A 128 5.75 -17.58 17.11
C TRP A 128 6.25 -17.20 15.72
N ARG A 129 5.55 -16.28 15.07
CA ARG A 129 5.88 -15.78 13.73
C ARG A 129 6.14 -14.30 13.73
N TRP A 130 7.01 -13.82 12.85
CA TRP A 130 7.27 -12.39 12.71
C TRP A 130 5.98 -11.62 12.45
N ALA A 131 5.74 -10.58 13.25
CA ALA A 131 4.57 -9.72 13.12
C ALA A 131 4.78 -8.67 12.00
N VAL A 132 5.00 -9.13 10.76
CA VAL A 132 5.34 -8.27 9.61
C VAL A 132 4.25 -7.24 9.35
N PHE A 133 2.97 -7.62 9.49
CA PHE A 133 1.83 -6.70 9.40
C PHE A 133 1.94 -5.55 10.40
N LEU A 134 2.30 -5.84 11.64
CA LEU A 134 2.42 -4.84 12.71
C LEU A 134 3.64 -3.94 12.49
N LEU A 135 4.80 -4.53 12.23
CA LEU A 135 6.05 -3.79 12.02
C LEU A 135 5.96 -2.90 10.78
N SER A 136 5.39 -3.40 9.68
CA SER A 136 5.19 -2.60 8.47
C SER A 136 4.16 -1.48 8.66
N GLY A 137 3.10 -1.73 9.42
CA GLY A 137 2.12 -0.70 9.78
C GLY A 137 2.73 0.40 10.64
N LEU A 138 3.48 0.03 11.69
CA LEU A 138 4.19 0.99 12.55
C LEU A 138 5.21 1.82 11.77
N ALA A 139 5.95 1.21 10.88
CA ALA A 139 6.91 1.94 10.06
C ALA A 139 6.23 2.92 9.10
N ALA A 140 5.10 2.56 8.49
CA ALA A 140 4.32 3.48 7.68
C ALA A 140 3.88 4.72 8.49
N LEU A 141 3.48 4.55 9.75
CA LEU A 141 3.17 5.67 10.66
C LEU A 141 4.41 6.51 10.98
N LEU A 142 5.55 5.87 11.24
CA LEU A 142 6.81 6.58 11.51
C LEU A 142 7.26 7.43 10.32
N PHE A 143 7.02 6.97 9.09
CA PHE A 143 7.35 7.73 7.86
C PHE A 143 6.56 9.02 7.70
N ILE A 144 5.44 9.19 8.39
CA ILE A 144 4.70 10.46 8.42
C ILE A 144 5.57 11.58 8.98
N LEU A 145 6.41 11.32 9.97
CA LEU A 145 7.25 12.33 10.61
C LEU A 145 8.26 12.99 9.64
N PRO A 146 9.11 12.24 8.91
CA PRO A 146 10.04 12.84 7.95
C PRO A 146 9.30 13.52 6.79
N VAL A 147 8.17 12.96 6.32
CA VAL A 147 7.36 13.56 5.25
C VAL A 147 6.79 14.91 5.67
N LEU A 148 6.27 15.03 6.90
CA LEU A 148 5.75 16.30 7.42
C LEU A 148 6.87 17.32 7.68
N ARG A 149 8.03 16.87 8.15
CA ARG A 149 9.19 17.72 8.45
C ARG A 149 9.94 18.18 7.20
N ALA A 150 9.79 17.50 6.08
CA ALA A 150 10.44 17.87 4.83
C ALA A 150 9.94 19.25 4.36
N LYS A 151 10.83 20.24 4.38
CA LYS A 151 10.58 21.62 3.98
C LYS A 151 11.43 21.98 2.75
N GLY A 152 11.01 22.99 2.01
CA GLY A 152 11.78 23.49 0.85
C GLY A 152 11.82 22.56 -0.37
N LEU A 153 10.99 21.51 -0.39
CA LEU A 153 10.87 20.62 -1.53
C LEU A 153 9.97 21.24 -2.61
N GLN A 154 10.29 20.93 -3.87
CA GLN A 154 9.42 21.26 -5.00
C GLN A 154 8.07 20.49 -4.89
N PRO A 155 7.00 20.99 -5.55
CA PRO A 155 5.72 20.30 -5.60
C PRO A 155 5.86 18.82 -6.01
N GLY A 156 5.29 17.92 -5.21
CA GLY A 156 5.46 16.47 -5.34
C GLY A 156 6.66 15.88 -4.58
N GLY A 157 7.48 16.72 -3.93
CA GLY A 157 8.67 16.27 -3.22
C GLY A 157 8.39 15.44 -1.99
N ARG A 158 7.35 15.79 -1.22
CA ARG A 158 6.91 15.00 -0.06
C ARG A 158 6.30 13.65 -0.47
N ALA A 159 5.50 13.66 -1.53
CA ALA A 159 4.92 12.44 -2.07
C ALA A 159 6.00 11.49 -2.61
N ARG A 160 7.02 12.02 -3.30
CA ARG A 160 8.18 11.22 -3.72
C ARG A 160 8.96 10.66 -2.54
N LEU A 161 9.21 11.46 -1.50
CA LEU A 161 9.86 10.98 -0.28
C LEU A 161 9.06 9.84 0.37
N ALA A 162 7.75 10.01 0.51
CA ALA A 162 6.87 8.97 1.04
C ALA A 162 6.94 7.69 0.20
N LEU A 163 6.90 7.81 -1.13
CA LEU A 163 6.98 6.68 -2.05
C LEU A 163 8.33 5.94 -1.92
N ILE A 164 9.46 6.67 -1.90
CA ILE A 164 10.80 6.09 -1.73
C ILE A 164 10.88 5.31 -0.41
N LEU A 165 10.40 5.89 0.70
CA LEU A 165 10.38 5.23 2.01
C LEU A 165 9.53 3.96 1.97
N VAL A 166 8.33 4.01 1.36
CA VAL A 166 7.45 2.84 1.23
C VAL A 166 8.09 1.78 0.35
N CYS A 167 8.68 2.14 -0.79
CA CYS A 167 9.35 1.18 -1.68
C CYS A 167 10.51 0.47 -0.99
N ALA A 168 11.43 1.24 -0.40
CA ALA A 168 12.58 0.67 0.31
C ALA A 168 12.15 -0.28 1.44
N PHE A 169 11.11 0.12 2.16
CA PHE A 169 10.57 -0.64 3.26
C PHE A 169 9.80 -1.88 2.80
N GLN A 170 9.05 -1.76 1.72
CA GLN A 170 8.34 -2.89 1.12
C GLN A 170 9.31 -3.99 0.67
N ILE A 171 10.42 -3.63 0.04
CA ILE A 171 11.46 -4.59 -0.36
C ILE A 171 11.97 -5.34 0.87
N LEU A 172 12.27 -4.62 1.96
CA LEU A 172 12.77 -5.21 3.20
C LEU A 172 11.76 -6.18 3.81
N PHE A 173 10.50 -5.71 4.01
CA PHE A 173 9.49 -6.51 4.71
C PHE A 173 8.92 -7.66 3.87
N GLU A 174 8.87 -7.52 2.55
CA GLU A 174 8.46 -8.60 1.66
C GLU A 174 9.43 -9.79 1.75
N SER A 175 10.70 -9.55 2.09
CA SER A 175 11.68 -10.61 2.30
C SER A 175 11.37 -11.48 3.53
N PHE A 176 10.67 -10.96 4.52
CA PHE A 176 10.31 -11.67 5.75
C PHE A 176 8.91 -12.30 5.72
N ARG A 177 8.10 -12.04 4.69
CA ARG A 177 6.75 -12.61 4.57
C ARG A 177 6.81 -14.07 4.11
N GLU A 178 5.93 -14.90 4.67
CA GLU A 178 5.81 -16.30 4.30
C GLU A 178 4.70 -16.54 3.25
N ASP A 179 3.86 -15.55 2.98
CA ASP A 179 2.72 -15.69 2.08
C ASP A 179 3.12 -16.27 0.72
N GLU A 180 2.31 -17.21 0.21
CA GLU A 180 2.46 -17.83 -1.12
C GLU A 180 2.16 -16.82 -2.25
N PHE A 181 2.97 -15.79 -2.39
CA PHE A 181 2.91 -14.91 -3.55
C PHE A 181 3.81 -15.44 -4.66
N LEU A 182 3.44 -15.13 -5.91
CA LEU A 182 4.24 -15.47 -7.10
C LEU A 182 5.73 -15.18 -6.86
N ARG A 183 6.51 -16.23 -6.78
CA ARG A 183 7.97 -16.17 -6.68
C ARG A 183 8.59 -16.46 -8.05
N TRP A 184 9.47 -15.60 -8.51
CA TRP A 184 10.34 -15.87 -9.65
C TRP A 184 11.75 -16.13 -9.11
N GLY A 185 12.07 -17.40 -8.87
CA GLY A 185 13.29 -17.80 -8.19
C GLY A 185 13.32 -17.32 -6.72
N PHE A 186 14.31 -16.50 -6.37
CA PHE A 186 14.46 -15.88 -5.04
C PHE A 186 13.78 -14.51 -4.91
N VAL A 187 13.24 -13.94 -6.01
CA VAL A 187 12.57 -12.62 -6.01
C VAL A 187 11.06 -12.80 -5.99
N ARG A 188 10.38 -12.10 -5.08
CA ARG A 188 8.92 -12.08 -5.01
C ARG A 188 8.35 -11.01 -5.94
N ALA A 189 7.19 -11.28 -6.53
CA ALA A 189 6.53 -10.32 -7.41
C ALA A 189 6.29 -8.96 -6.72
N GLY A 190 6.04 -8.95 -5.39
CA GLY A 190 5.90 -7.73 -4.59
C GLY A 190 7.19 -6.91 -4.45
N GLN A 191 8.36 -7.48 -4.74
CA GLN A 191 9.65 -6.79 -4.71
C GLN A 191 10.04 -6.22 -6.07
N LEU A 192 9.49 -6.75 -7.17
CA LEU A 192 9.86 -6.32 -8.54
C LEU A 192 9.34 -4.93 -8.88
N ILE A 193 8.16 -4.54 -8.37
CA ILE A 193 7.56 -3.25 -8.69
C ILE A 193 8.27 -2.08 -7.96
N PRO A 194 8.66 -2.21 -6.65
CA PRO A 194 9.36 -1.14 -5.96
C PRO A 194 10.87 -1.05 -6.27
N ALA A 195 11.47 -2.04 -6.92
CA ALA A 195 12.89 -2.04 -7.31
C ALA A 195 13.13 -1.24 -8.58
#